data_6ec80db89d633bbfcfcf4e1819f5e740
#
_entry.id   6ec80db89d633bbfcfcf4e1819f5e740
#
_cell.length_a   1.000
_cell.length_b   1.000
_cell.length_c   1.000
_cell.angle_alpha   90.00
_cell.angle_beta   90.00
_cell.angle_gamma   90.00
#
_symmetry.space_group_name_H-M   'P 1'
#
loop_
_entity.id
_entity.type
_entity.pdbx_description
1 polymer ?
#
loop_
_entity_poly.entity_id
_entity_poly.type
_entity_poly.pdbx_seq_one_letter_code
_entity_poly.pdbx_strand_id
1 'polypeptide(L)'
;MNETTVTTPNELEIRVERVFDAPPAHVFSVWTDPQLIPEWWGDGTVVAEMDVRPGGTYRFRTAFGVVEGEFREVEAPERLVQTFQNHLQTLEFEDLGDRTKLTQTMRFVTTEERDTTMQYGVEEGAKAGFERVDGPGLGEASAR
;
A
#
# COMPACT_ATOMS: atom_id res chain seq x y z
N MET A 1 4.29 -16.66 11.40
CA MET A 1 3.95 -15.27 11.75
C MET A 1 4.40 -14.35 10.64
N ASN A 2 3.52 -13.46 10.26
CA ASN A 2 3.82 -12.53 9.16
C ASN A 2 4.46 -11.27 9.71
N GLU A 3 5.66 -11.01 9.29
CA GLU A 3 6.39 -9.83 9.73
C GLU A 3 6.52 -8.83 8.60
N THR A 4 6.43 -7.56 8.94
CA THR A 4 6.69 -6.48 8.00
C THR A 4 8.15 -6.09 8.11
N THR A 5 8.87 -6.15 7.00
CA THR A 5 10.28 -5.78 6.94
C THR A 5 10.42 -4.49 6.15
N VAL A 6 11.13 -3.52 6.71
CA VAL A 6 11.38 -2.24 6.05
C VAL A 6 12.88 -2.07 5.86
N THR A 7 13.31 -1.84 4.62
CA THR A 7 14.71 -1.67 4.28
C THR A 7 14.90 -0.46 3.37
N THR A 8 16.15 0.00 3.27
CA THR A 8 16.53 1.07 2.35
C THR A 8 17.57 0.50 1.38
N PRO A 9 17.11 -0.11 0.26
CA PRO A 9 18.02 -0.83 -0.64
C PRO A 9 19.00 0.07 -1.38
N ASN A 10 18.70 1.35 -1.48
CA ASN A 10 19.61 2.34 -2.07
C ASN A 10 19.28 3.72 -1.52
N GLU A 11 19.96 4.74 -2.03
CA GLU A 11 19.84 6.11 -1.51
C GLU A 11 18.48 6.76 -1.72
N LEU A 12 17.71 6.27 -2.68
CA LEU A 12 16.44 6.90 -3.06
C LEU A 12 15.21 6.08 -2.68
N GLU A 13 15.37 4.85 -2.23
CA GLU A 13 14.24 3.95 -2.05
C GLU A 13 14.05 3.46 -0.62
N ILE A 14 12.78 3.24 -0.29
CA ILE A 14 12.38 2.49 0.89
C ILE A 14 11.63 1.27 0.36
N ARG A 15 11.91 0.10 0.91
CA ARG A 15 11.22 -1.13 0.52
C ARG A 15 10.54 -1.75 1.70
N VAL A 16 9.26 -2.08 1.53
CA VAL A 16 8.46 -2.74 2.56
C VAL A 16 8.04 -4.10 2.01
N GLU A 17 8.29 -5.16 2.79
CA GLU A 17 7.94 -6.52 2.38
C GLU A 17 7.14 -7.21 3.47
N ARG A 18 6.14 -8.00 3.04
CA ARG A 18 5.35 -8.79 3.98
C ARG A 18 4.64 -9.91 3.22
N VAL A 19 4.50 -11.05 3.88
CA VAL A 19 3.66 -12.15 3.38
C VAL A 19 2.29 -12.04 4.05
N PHE A 20 1.22 -12.06 3.24
CA PHE A 20 -0.15 -12.03 3.73
C PHE A 20 -0.79 -13.41 3.56
N ASP A 21 -1.66 -13.79 4.50
CA ASP A 21 -2.34 -15.08 4.50
C ASP A 21 -3.62 -15.03 3.65
N ALA A 22 -3.48 -14.60 2.41
CA ALA A 22 -4.57 -14.48 1.47
C ALA A 22 -4.03 -14.54 0.06
N PRO A 23 -4.82 -14.96 -0.94
CA PRO A 23 -4.36 -15.05 -2.33
C PRO A 23 -4.18 -13.65 -2.94
N PRO A 24 -3.40 -13.55 -4.03
CA PRO A 24 -3.10 -12.23 -4.63
C PRO A 24 -4.30 -11.39 -5.00
N ALA A 25 -5.37 -12.00 -5.49
CA ALA A 25 -6.57 -11.25 -5.87
C ALA A 25 -7.16 -10.52 -4.67
N HIS A 26 -7.17 -11.16 -3.52
CA HIS A 26 -7.66 -10.54 -2.29
C HIS A 26 -6.73 -9.41 -1.84
N VAL A 27 -5.43 -9.68 -1.79
CA VAL A 27 -4.46 -8.67 -1.31
C VAL A 27 -4.45 -7.47 -2.25
N PHE A 28 -4.52 -7.71 -3.56
CA PHE A 28 -4.60 -6.63 -4.54
C PHE A 28 -5.83 -5.75 -4.30
N SER A 29 -6.97 -6.36 -3.98
CA SER A 29 -8.21 -5.61 -3.74
C SER A 29 -8.11 -4.68 -2.54
N VAL A 30 -7.29 -5.00 -1.56
CA VAL A 30 -7.09 -4.17 -0.38
C VAL A 30 -6.53 -2.78 -0.76
N TRP A 31 -5.74 -2.72 -1.81
CA TRP A 31 -5.17 -1.45 -2.30
C TRP A 31 -6.03 -0.78 -3.36
N THR A 32 -7.01 -1.47 -3.94
CA THR A 32 -7.75 -0.96 -5.10
C THR A 32 -9.25 -0.85 -4.88
N ASP A 33 -9.78 -1.40 -3.81
CA ASP A 33 -11.20 -1.31 -3.51
C ASP A 33 -11.45 -0.14 -2.54
N PRO A 34 -12.20 0.89 -2.96
CA PRO A 34 -12.43 2.06 -2.12
C PRO A 34 -13.18 1.74 -0.82
N GLN A 35 -13.90 0.62 -0.78
CA GLN A 35 -14.58 0.22 0.45
C GLN A 35 -13.63 -0.34 1.48
N LEU A 36 -12.48 -0.88 1.06
CA LEU A 36 -11.51 -1.47 1.97
C LEU A 36 -10.46 -0.49 2.46
N ILE A 37 -10.18 0.55 1.70
CA ILE A 37 -9.14 1.52 2.05
C ILE A 37 -9.29 2.10 3.47
N PRO A 38 -10.49 2.58 3.87
CA PRO A 38 -10.64 3.16 5.21
C PRO A 38 -10.41 2.18 6.34
N GLU A 39 -10.57 0.89 6.08
CA GLU A 39 -10.46 -0.12 7.14
C GLU A 39 -9.04 -0.38 7.61
N TRP A 40 -8.04 -0.09 6.78
CA TRP A 40 -6.66 -0.30 7.18
C TRP A 40 -5.81 0.97 7.16
N TRP A 41 -6.26 2.01 6.47
CA TRP A 41 -5.53 3.28 6.37
C TRP A 41 -5.54 4.09 7.65
N GLY A 42 -6.58 3.95 8.45
CA GLY A 42 -6.70 4.66 9.72
C GLY A 42 -8.08 5.25 9.93
N ASP A 43 -8.42 5.51 11.18
CA ASP A 43 -9.71 6.03 11.54
C ASP A 43 -9.96 7.39 10.90
N GLY A 44 -11.16 7.57 10.40
CA GLY A 44 -11.56 8.82 9.78
C GLY A 44 -11.15 8.98 8.33
N THR A 45 -10.51 7.96 7.74
CA THR A 45 -10.14 8.01 6.32
C THR A 45 -11.38 7.89 5.46
N VAL A 46 -11.51 8.81 4.49
CA VAL A 46 -12.62 8.82 3.53
C VAL A 46 -12.04 8.84 2.12
N VAL A 47 -12.48 7.93 1.28
CA VAL A 47 -12.08 7.91 -0.13
C VAL A 47 -12.93 8.93 -0.88
N ALA A 48 -12.33 10.05 -1.23
CA ALA A 48 -13.04 11.11 -1.96
C ALA A 48 -13.11 10.81 -3.46
N GLU A 49 -12.09 10.15 -3.99
CA GLU A 49 -12.01 9.83 -5.40
C GLU A 49 -11.10 8.62 -5.56
N MET A 50 -11.45 7.70 -6.45
CA MET A 50 -10.58 6.56 -6.75
C MET A 50 -10.98 5.95 -8.09
N ASP A 51 -10.14 6.14 -9.11
CA ASP A 51 -10.37 5.63 -10.45
C ASP A 51 -9.20 4.70 -10.80
N VAL A 52 -9.39 3.40 -10.56
CA VAL A 52 -8.31 2.41 -10.66
C VAL A 52 -8.12 1.97 -12.10
N ARG A 53 -7.34 2.74 -12.82
CA ARG A 53 -6.93 2.43 -14.20
C ARG A 53 -5.69 3.28 -14.52
N PRO A 54 -4.89 2.88 -15.52
CA PRO A 54 -3.74 3.71 -15.90
C PRO A 54 -4.21 5.12 -16.28
N GLY A 55 -3.61 6.13 -15.63
CA GLY A 55 -4.00 7.52 -15.82
C GLY A 55 -5.11 8.00 -14.90
N GLY A 56 -5.77 7.09 -14.16
CA GLY A 56 -6.77 7.48 -13.19
C GLY A 56 -6.14 8.05 -11.93
N THR A 57 -6.93 8.75 -11.12
CA THR A 57 -6.43 9.42 -9.92
C THR A 57 -7.14 8.91 -8.68
N TYR A 58 -6.51 9.15 -7.52
CA TYR A 58 -7.14 8.86 -6.24
C TYR A 58 -6.91 10.00 -5.27
N ARG A 59 -7.84 10.16 -4.33
CA ARG A 59 -7.74 11.15 -3.26
C ARG A 59 -8.42 10.63 -2.01
N PHE A 60 -7.68 10.60 -0.91
CA PHE A 60 -8.21 10.21 0.39
C PHE A 60 -8.12 11.38 1.34
N ARG A 61 -9.16 11.57 2.16
CA ARG A 61 -9.10 12.51 3.27
C ARG A 61 -8.79 11.70 4.52
N THR A 62 -7.74 12.08 5.21
CA THR A 62 -7.30 11.38 6.41
C THR A 62 -7.26 12.33 7.60
N ALA A 63 -7.07 11.78 8.80
CA ALA A 63 -6.92 12.58 10.01
C ALA A 63 -5.74 13.57 9.91
N PHE A 64 -4.77 13.30 9.05
CA PHE A 64 -3.57 14.11 8.92
C PHE A 64 -3.56 14.98 7.66
N GLY A 65 -4.64 14.96 6.89
CA GLY A 65 -4.74 15.76 5.68
C GLY A 65 -5.12 14.93 4.46
N VAL A 66 -4.95 15.53 3.29
CA VAL A 66 -5.33 14.91 2.02
C VAL A 66 -4.13 14.17 1.43
N VAL A 67 -4.38 12.95 0.99
CA VAL A 67 -3.40 12.11 0.28
C VAL A 67 -3.93 11.91 -1.13
N GLU A 68 -3.10 12.16 -2.14
CA GLU A 68 -3.55 11.99 -3.52
C GLU A 68 -2.43 11.54 -4.44
N GLY A 69 -2.81 10.95 -5.57
CA GLY A 69 -1.86 10.47 -6.55
C GLY A 69 -2.56 9.98 -7.82
N GLU A 70 -1.75 9.38 -8.68
CA GLU A 70 -2.20 8.90 -9.99
C GLU A 70 -1.74 7.46 -10.17
N PHE A 71 -2.61 6.62 -10.75
CA PHE A 71 -2.23 5.26 -11.12
C PHE A 71 -1.46 5.28 -12.44
N ARG A 72 -0.30 4.64 -12.47
CA ARG A 72 0.54 4.55 -13.66
C ARG A 72 0.43 3.19 -14.35
N GLU A 73 0.37 2.11 -13.58
CA GLU A 73 0.18 0.75 -14.10
C GLU A 73 -0.80 0.02 -13.19
N VAL A 74 -1.72 -0.70 -13.81
CA VAL A 74 -2.68 -1.53 -13.06
C VAL A 74 -2.75 -2.87 -13.76
N GLU A 75 -2.06 -3.88 -13.22
CA GLU A 75 -2.01 -5.23 -13.77
C GLU A 75 -2.45 -6.22 -12.69
N ALA A 76 -3.75 -6.34 -12.55
CA ALA A 76 -4.35 -7.16 -11.50
C ALA A 76 -4.12 -8.64 -11.76
N PRO A 77 -3.81 -9.44 -10.77
CA PRO A 77 -3.55 -9.06 -9.38
C PRO A 77 -2.06 -8.97 -9.05
N GLU A 78 -1.20 -8.73 -10.03
CA GLU A 78 0.23 -8.89 -9.89
C GLU A 78 1.00 -7.61 -9.60
N ARG A 79 0.55 -6.48 -10.13
CA ARG A 79 1.35 -5.26 -10.06
C ARG A 79 0.49 -3.99 -10.06
N LEU A 80 0.87 -3.05 -9.22
CA LEU A 80 0.24 -1.74 -9.14
C LEU A 80 1.34 -0.69 -9.01
N VAL A 81 1.36 0.30 -9.90
CA VAL A 81 2.30 1.41 -9.82
C VAL A 81 1.50 2.70 -9.71
N GLN A 82 1.80 3.50 -8.70
CA GLN A 82 1.07 4.73 -8.45
C GLN A 82 2.00 5.79 -7.88
N THR A 83 1.67 7.05 -8.11
CA THR A 83 2.34 8.14 -7.40
C THR A 83 1.66 8.29 -6.04
N PHE A 84 2.40 8.77 -5.06
CA PHE A 84 1.87 9.00 -3.73
C PHE A 84 2.58 10.22 -3.18
N GLN A 85 1.86 11.37 -3.17
CA GLN A 85 2.45 12.62 -2.73
C GLN A 85 3.75 12.90 -3.50
N ASN A 86 4.90 12.77 -2.85
CA ASN A 86 6.19 13.14 -3.41
C ASN A 86 7.01 11.96 -3.93
N HIS A 87 6.42 10.77 -4.07
CA HIS A 87 7.19 9.60 -4.49
C HIS A 87 6.38 8.65 -5.36
N LEU A 88 7.08 7.70 -5.96
CA LEU A 88 6.47 6.66 -6.78
C LEU A 88 6.43 5.37 -5.97
N GLN A 89 5.27 4.73 -5.94
CA GLN A 89 5.11 3.44 -5.28
C GLN A 89 4.91 2.34 -6.30
N THR A 90 5.70 1.28 -6.20
CA THR A 90 5.52 0.07 -6.99
C THR A 90 5.16 -1.05 -6.03
N LEU A 91 4.01 -1.66 -6.24
CA LEU A 91 3.56 -2.79 -5.44
C LEU A 91 3.53 -4.02 -6.31
N GLU A 92 4.22 -5.07 -5.87
CA GLU A 92 4.28 -6.34 -6.57
C GLU A 92 3.75 -7.43 -5.65
N PHE A 93 2.82 -8.24 -6.19
CA PHE A 93 2.09 -9.24 -5.43
C PHE A 93 2.46 -10.62 -5.96
N GLU A 94 3.39 -11.29 -5.30
CA GLU A 94 3.86 -12.60 -5.70
C GLU A 94 2.94 -13.69 -5.18
N ASP A 95 2.49 -14.56 -6.09
CA ASP A 95 1.59 -15.65 -5.75
C ASP A 95 2.37 -16.81 -5.11
N LEU A 96 2.05 -17.10 -3.86
CA LEU A 96 2.63 -18.22 -3.12
C LEU A 96 1.59 -19.33 -2.90
N GLY A 97 0.56 -19.37 -3.75
CA GLY A 97 -0.56 -20.28 -3.61
C GLY A 97 -1.73 -19.59 -2.93
N ASP A 98 -2.01 -19.97 -1.67
CA ASP A 98 -3.06 -19.31 -0.89
C ASP A 98 -2.52 -18.15 -0.05
N ARG A 99 -1.27 -17.74 -0.32
CA ARG A 99 -0.60 -16.62 0.35
C ARG A 99 0.01 -15.71 -0.70
N THR A 100 0.33 -14.50 -0.28
CA THR A 100 0.90 -13.49 -1.18
C THR A 100 2.08 -12.80 -0.54
N LYS A 101 3.19 -12.68 -1.27
CA LYS A 101 4.29 -11.84 -0.82
C LYS A 101 4.15 -10.48 -1.49
N LEU A 102 3.95 -9.46 -0.70
CA LEU A 102 3.93 -8.08 -1.17
C LEU A 102 5.31 -7.48 -1.06
N THR A 103 5.76 -6.85 -2.15
CA THR A 103 6.94 -5.99 -2.13
C THR A 103 6.49 -4.61 -2.56
N GLN A 104 6.58 -3.65 -1.65
CA GLN A 104 6.24 -2.26 -1.93
C GLN A 104 7.53 -1.43 -1.94
N THR A 105 7.83 -0.83 -3.08
CA THR A 105 9.02 0.01 -3.23
C THR A 105 8.56 1.46 -3.40
N MET A 106 9.08 2.33 -2.53
CA MET A 106 8.80 3.77 -2.61
C MET A 106 10.08 4.45 -3.09
N ARG A 107 10.00 5.11 -4.25
CA ARG A 107 11.16 5.79 -4.83
C ARG A 107 10.98 7.29 -4.77
N PHE A 108 11.94 7.95 -4.14
CA PHE A 108 11.93 9.40 -3.92
C PHE A 108 12.85 10.10 -4.91
N VAL A 109 12.66 11.41 -5.07
CA VAL A 109 13.48 12.21 -5.97
C VAL A 109 14.86 12.50 -5.34
N THR A 110 14.88 12.65 -4.00
CA THR A 110 16.13 12.95 -3.28
C THR A 110 16.28 12.03 -2.07
N THR A 111 17.53 11.83 -1.67
CA THR A 111 17.85 11.08 -0.45
C THR A 111 17.26 11.76 0.78
N GLU A 112 17.23 13.09 0.76
CA GLU A 112 16.70 13.88 1.86
C GLU A 112 15.21 13.61 2.09
N GLU A 113 14.43 13.53 1.01
CA GLU A 113 13.01 13.19 1.12
C GLU A 113 12.81 11.76 1.62
N ARG A 114 13.65 10.82 1.17
CA ARG A 114 13.60 9.44 1.63
C ARG A 114 13.86 9.39 3.14
N ASP A 115 14.91 10.08 3.60
CA ASP A 115 15.28 10.08 5.01
C ASP A 115 14.20 10.73 5.87
N THR A 116 13.61 11.83 5.40
CA THR A 116 12.53 12.50 6.10
C THR A 116 11.33 11.57 6.28
N THR A 117 10.98 10.82 5.25
CA THR A 117 9.88 9.86 5.33
C THR A 117 10.16 8.78 6.36
N MET A 118 11.40 8.27 6.41
CA MET A 118 11.79 7.29 7.42
C MET A 118 11.66 7.86 8.84
N GLN A 119 12.03 9.12 9.02
CA GLN A 119 11.96 9.78 10.33
C GLN A 119 10.52 9.98 10.80
N TYR A 120 9.56 10.10 9.90
CA TYR A 120 8.16 10.28 10.25
C TYR A 120 7.44 8.96 10.56
N GLY A 121 8.18 7.86 10.71
CA GLY A 121 7.61 6.64 11.22
C GLY A 121 6.96 5.74 10.18
N VAL A 122 7.51 5.72 8.95
CA VAL A 122 6.97 4.85 7.90
C VAL A 122 7.01 3.38 8.32
N GLU A 123 8.02 2.98 9.10
CA GLU A 123 8.13 1.59 9.53
C GLU A 123 6.99 1.19 10.46
N GLU A 124 6.72 2.00 11.49
CA GLU A 124 5.63 1.72 12.41
C GLU A 124 4.28 1.80 11.71
N GLY A 125 4.11 2.78 10.81
CA GLY A 125 2.88 2.93 10.06
C GLY A 125 2.61 1.76 9.14
N ALA A 126 3.64 1.28 8.45
CA ALA A 126 3.50 0.12 7.57
C ALA A 126 3.15 -1.14 8.37
N LYS A 127 3.84 -1.37 9.49
CA LYS A 127 3.55 -2.52 10.35
C LYS A 127 2.10 -2.50 10.84
N ALA A 128 1.65 -1.36 11.36
CA ALA A 128 0.31 -1.23 11.90
C ALA A 128 -0.75 -1.42 10.81
N GLY A 129 -0.56 -0.79 9.65
CA GLY A 129 -1.51 -0.90 8.55
C GLY A 129 -1.58 -2.32 8.01
N PHE A 130 -0.43 -2.95 7.80
CA PHE A 130 -0.39 -4.29 7.24
C PHE A 130 -0.92 -5.35 8.21
N GLU A 131 -0.76 -5.14 9.51
CA GLU A 131 -1.39 -6.01 10.50
C GLU A 131 -2.91 -5.96 10.41
N ARG A 132 -3.46 -4.79 10.12
CA ARG A 132 -4.91 -4.66 9.90
C ARG A 132 -5.36 -5.39 8.64
N VAL A 133 -4.54 -5.38 7.59
CA VAL A 133 -4.84 -6.12 6.36
C VAL A 133 -4.96 -7.62 6.64
N ASP A 134 -4.09 -8.16 7.48
CA ASP A 134 -4.14 -9.57 7.89
C ASP A 134 -5.20 -9.84 8.96
N GLY A 135 -5.85 -8.80 9.47
CA GLY A 135 -6.82 -8.95 10.53
C GLY A 135 -8.12 -9.58 10.06
N PRO A 136 -8.91 -10.12 11.00
CA PRO A 136 -10.12 -10.87 10.65
C PRO A 136 -11.12 -10.09 9.80
N GLY A 137 -11.29 -8.82 10.04
CA GLY A 137 -12.29 -8.03 9.33
C GLY A 137 -12.06 -7.92 7.84
N LEU A 138 -10.83 -7.65 7.43
CA LEU A 138 -10.50 -7.47 6.01
C LEU A 138 -10.52 -8.77 5.23
N GLY A 139 -10.01 -9.84 5.82
CA GLY A 139 -10.04 -11.15 5.18
C GLY A 139 -11.47 -11.61 4.90
N GLU A 140 -12.35 -11.42 5.85
CA GLU A 140 -13.75 -11.78 5.73
C GLU A 140 -14.47 -10.93 4.69
N ALA A 141 -14.19 -9.64 4.64
CA ALA A 141 -14.83 -8.73 3.69
C ALA A 141 -14.57 -9.17 2.26
N SER A 142 -13.38 -9.63 1.95
CA SER A 142 -13.02 -10.06 0.62
C SER A 142 -13.60 -11.43 0.26
N ALA A 143 -13.81 -12.27 1.25
CA ALA A 143 -14.37 -13.61 1.04
C ALA A 143 -15.86 -13.58 0.71
N ARG A 144 -16.52 -12.48 0.99
CA ARG A 144 -17.94 -12.31 0.71
C ARG A 144 -18.21 -11.97 -0.74
#